data_e7fce0b6e3774663e10feb76376895aa
#
_entry.id   e7fce0b6e3774663e10feb76376895aa
#
_cell.length_a   1.000
_cell.length_b   1.000
_cell.length_c   1.000
_cell.angle_alpha   90.00
_cell.angle_beta   90.00
_cell.angle_gamma   90.00
#
_symmetry.space_group_name_H-M   'P 1'
#
loop_
_entity.id
_entity.type
_entity.pdbx_description
1 polymer ?
#
loop_
_entity_poly.entity_id
_entity_poly.type
_entity_poly.pdbx_seq_one_letter_code
_entity_poly.pdbx_strand_id
1 'polypeptide(L)'
;NIFCLKVHLKIKKKYKNIITIIIPRHLNNIQDIKFQCKELNLKYQVLSDGELIKPNKEIIIINSYGVMSKYLKNCKSVFIGKSVIKKLEKVGGQNPIEAAKLGCKIYNGPYVYNFKEIYALFKKLKISETIFNYNDLSNKLIIDLSKPNKVNNNKINVINNYGKKILTNTYNSLLKVAF
;
A
#
# COMPACT_ATOMS: atom_id res chain seq x y z
N ASN A 1 -3.78 -5.04 -11.33
CA ASN A 1 -4.56 -3.83 -10.95
C ASN A 1 -6.06 -4.15 -10.82
N ILE A 2 -6.60 -5.08 -11.61
CA ILE A 2 -8.01 -5.52 -11.51
C ILE A 2 -8.44 -5.93 -10.09
N PHE A 3 -7.51 -6.48 -9.28
CA PHE A 3 -7.74 -6.80 -7.89
C PHE A 3 -8.21 -5.58 -7.08
N CYS A 4 -7.50 -4.45 -7.17
CA CYS A 4 -7.83 -3.22 -6.45
C CYS A 4 -9.15 -2.61 -6.95
N LEU A 5 -9.44 -2.70 -8.25
CA LEU A 5 -10.69 -2.19 -8.82
C LEU A 5 -11.90 -3.02 -8.34
N LYS A 6 -11.76 -4.35 -8.24
CA LYS A 6 -12.81 -5.22 -7.66
C LYS A 6 -13.04 -4.91 -6.16
N VAL A 7 -11.98 -4.61 -5.42
CA VAL A 7 -12.08 -4.15 -4.02
C VAL A 7 -12.84 -2.83 -3.95
N HIS A 8 -12.48 -1.85 -4.81
CA HIS A 8 -13.17 -0.55 -4.87
C HIS A 8 -14.68 -0.72 -5.10
N LEU A 9 -15.08 -1.50 -6.11
CA LEU A 9 -16.49 -1.75 -6.42
C LEU A 9 -17.28 -2.31 -5.24
N LYS A 10 -16.67 -3.19 -4.43
CA LYS A 10 -17.32 -3.72 -3.22
C LYS A 10 -17.45 -2.68 -2.13
N ILE A 11 -16.40 -1.90 -1.87
CA ILE A 11 -16.40 -0.88 -0.83
C ILE A 11 -17.39 0.25 -1.20
N LYS A 12 -17.45 0.63 -2.48
CA LYS A 12 -18.34 1.66 -3.01
C LYS A 12 -19.82 1.38 -2.75
N LYS A 13 -20.21 0.10 -2.65
CA LYS A 13 -21.60 -0.25 -2.29
C LYS A 13 -22.01 0.34 -0.93
N LYS A 14 -21.09 0.42 0.02
CA LYS A 14 -21.31 0.97 1.36
C LYS A 14 -20.85 2.43 1.48
N TYR A 15 -19.74 2.80 0.89
CA TYR A 15 -19.13 4.13 0.96
C TYR A 15 -19.12 4.78 -0.41
N LYS A 16 -20.19 5.51 -0.75
CA LYS A 16 -20.42 6.08 -2.09
C LYS A 16 -19.30 7.04 -2.55
N ASN A 17 -18.70 7.77 -1.60
CA ASN A 17 -17.67 8.78 -1.88
C ASN A 17 -16.23 8.26 -1.68
N ILE A 18 -16.03 6.93 -1.72
CA ILE A 18 -14.70 6.37 -1.59
C ILE A 18 -13.84 6.71 -2.81
N ILE A 19 -12.60 7.10 -2.54
CA ILE A 19 -11.57 7.29 -3.58
C ILE A 19 -10.52 6.20 -3.39
N THR A 20 -10.13 5.55 -4.48
CA THR A 20 -9.01 4.61 -4.51
C THR A 20 -7.87 5.20 -5.31
N ILE A 21 -6.72 5.36 -4.67
CA ILE A 21 -5.49 5.84 -5.31
C ILE A 21 -4.66 4.61 -5.70
N ILE A 22 -4.31 4.50 -6.98
CA ILE A 22 -3.44 3.46 -7.51
C ILE A 22 -2.11 4.09 -7.89
N ILE A 23 -1.04 3.64 -7.23
CA ILE A 23 0.33 4.06 -7.54
C ILE A 23 1.02 2.85 -8.21
N PRO A 24 1.09 2.82 -9.55
CA PRO A 24 1.71 1.71 -10.25
C PRO A 24 3.23 1.75 -10.09
N ARG A 25 3.88 0.61 -9.87
CA ARG A 25 5.33 0.53 -9.81
C ARG A 25 5.99 0.90 -11.16
N HIS A 26 5.33 0.54 -12.27
CA HIS A 26 5.78 0.82 -13.63
C HIS A 26 4.69 1.64 -14.33
N LEU A 27 5.04 2.80 -14.82
CA LEU A 27 4.09 3.72 -15.47
C LEU A 27 3.48 3.12 -16.76
N ASN A 28 4.18 2.19 -17.41
CA ASN A 28 3.66 1.46 -18.57
C ASN A 28 2.34 0.71 -18.27
N ASN A 29 2.08 0.38 -17.02
CA ASN A 29 0.82 -0.29 -16.62
C ASN A 29 -0.39 0.65 -16.58
N ILE A 30 -0.21 1.96 -16.78
CA ILE A 30 -1.30 2.94 -16.70
C ILE A 30 -2.36 2.68 -17.77
N GLN A 31 -1.95 2.30 -19.00
CA GLN A 31 -2.90 2.02 -20.07
C GLN A 31 -3.80 0.83 -19.74
N ASP A 32 -3.23 -0.23 -19.16
CA ASP A 32 -4.00 -1.40 -18.72
C ASP A 32 -4.99 -1.02 -17.60
N ILE A 33 -4.58 -0.18 -16.67
CA ILE A 33 -5.45 0.29 -15.58
C ILE A 33 -6.61 1.10 -16.15
N LYS A 34 -6.32 2.02 -17.08
CA LYS A 34 -7.36 2.82 -17.79
C LYS A 34 -8.37 1.92 -18.50
N PHE A 35 -7.87 0.92 -19.24
CA PHE A 35 -8.72 -0.05 -19.92
C PHE A 35 -9.63 -0.78 -18.94
N GLN A 36 -9.06 -1.32 -17.85
CA GLN A 36 -9.81 -2.00 -16.78
C GLN A 36 -10.85 -1.09 -16.10
N CYS A 37 -10.54 0.19 -15.91
CA CYS A 37 -11.51 1.16 -15.38
C CYS A 37 -12.68 1.38 -16.33
N LYS A 38 -12.44 1.46 -17.65
CA LYS A 38 -13.50 1.60 -18.66
C LYS A 38 -14.41 0.38 -18.68
N GLU A 39 -13.84 -0.83 -18.71
CA GLU A 39 -14.60 -2.10 -18.67
C GLU A 39 -15.50 -2.20 -17.43
N LEU A 40 -15.09 -1.63 -16.33
CA LEU A 40 -15.84 -1.63 -15.06
C LEU A 40 -16.71 -0.38 -14.85
N ASN A 41 -16.84 0.49 -15.86
CA ASN A 41 -17.58 1.76 -15.78
C ASN A 41 -17.17 2.63 -14.58
N LEU A 42 -15.85 2.66 -14.25
CA LEU A 42 -15.31 3.44 -13.17
C LEU A 42 -14.81 4.81 -13.66
N LYS A 43 -15.18 5.87 -12.96
CA LYS A 43 -14.73 7.24 -13.26
C LYS A 43 -13.30 7.42 -12.74
N TYR A 44 -12.33 7.53 -13.64
CA TYR A 44 -10.92 7.65 -13.27
C TYR A 44 -10.30 8.96 -13.72
N GLN A 45 -9.17 9.29 -13.12
CA GLN A 45 -8.23 10.32 -13.56
C GLN A 45 -6.82 9.76 -13.49
N VAL A 46 -6.03 10.00 -14.53
CA VAL A 46 -4.57 9.88 -14.46
C VAL A 46 -4.06 11.22 -13.95
N LEU A 47 -3.26 11.20 -12.91
CA LEU A 47 -2.80 12.39 -12.19
C LEU A 47 -1.28 12.46 -12.24
N SER A 48 -0.76 13.51 -12.86
CA SER A 48 0.66 13.87 -12.87
C SER A 48 0.99 14.76 -11.65
N ASP A 49 2.27 14.93 -11.34
CA ASP A 49 2.66 15.77 -10.21
C ASP A 49 2.24 17.22 -10.45
N GLY A 50 1.77 17.87 -9.40
CA GLY A 50 1.22 19.24 -9.48
C GLY A 50 -0.24 19.34 -9.90
N GLU A 51 -0.85 18.31 -10.46
CA GLU A 51 -2.26 18.33 -10.84
C GLU A 51 -3.20 18.13 -9.63
N LEU A 52 -4.40 18.69 -9.73
CA LEU A 52 -5.46 18.53 -8.74
C LEU A 52 -6.41 17.40 -9.11
N ILE A 53 -6.93 16.73 -8.08
CA ILE A 53 -7.99 15.73 -8.24
C ILE A 53 -9.28 16.43 -8.65
N LYS A 54 -9.81 16.08 -9.82
CA LYS A 54 -11.08 16.61 -10.32
C LYS A 54 -12.27 16.01 -9.55
N PRO A 55 -13.37 16.76 -9.39
CA PRO A 55 -14.57 16.24 -8.75
C PRO A 55 -15.12 15.01 -9.51
N ASN A 56 -15.88 14.19 -8.80
CA ASN A 56 -16.55 12.98 -9.33
C ASN A 56 -15.60 11.91 -9.89
N LYS A 57 -14.33 11.93 -9.53
CA LYS A 57 -13.39 10.84 -9.82
C LYS A 57 -13.28 9.90 -8.62
N GLU A 58 -13.30 8.61 -8.89
CA GLU A 58 -13.29 7.57 -7.88
C GLU A 58 -12.02 6.71 -7.89
N ILE A 59 -11.35 6.65 -9.04
CA ILE A 59 -10.04 6.01 -9.20
C ILE A 59 -9.02 7.07 -9.63
N ILE A 60 -8.00 7.26 -8.83
CA ILE A 60 -6.88 8.17 -9.15
C ILE A 60 -5.65 7.31 -9.47
N ILE A 61 -5.14 7.43 -10.68
CA ILE A 61 -3.98 6.68 -11.15
C ILE A 61 -2.80 7.64 -11.20
N ILE A 62 -1.79 7.40 -10.38
CA ILE A 62 -0.64 8.30 -10.26
C ILE A 62 0.35 8.02 -11.40
N ASN A 63 0.69 9.08 -12.14
CA ASN A 63 1.63 9.06 -13.26
C ASN A 63 2.92 9.81 -12.91
N SER A 64 3.52 9.47 -11.76
CA SER A 64 4.76 10.11 -11.29
C SER A 64 5.51 9.15 -10.38
N TYR A 65 6.84 9.21 -10.42
CA TYR A 65 7.71 8.52 -9.45
C TYR A 65 8.02 9.40 -8.24
N GLY A 66 8.35 8.78 -7.10
CA GLY A 66 8.81 9.49 -5.91
C GLY A 66 7.74 10.20 -5.08
N VAL A 67 6.50 10.20 -5.53
CA VAL A 67 5.39 10.96 -4.89
C VAL A 67 4.55 10.14 -3.90
N MET A 68 4.92 8.90 -3.61
CA MET A 68 4.10 7.97 -2.83
C MET A 68 3.78 8.52 -1.42
N SER A 69 4.76 9.09 -0.73
CA SER A 69 4.57 9.67 0.61
C SER A 69 3.53 10.79 0.65
N LYS A 70 3.43 11.61 -0.41
CA LYS A 70 2.42 12.66 -0.56
C LYS A 70 0.99 12.12 -0.43
N TYR A 71 0.73 10.95 -1.03
CA TYR A 71 -0.59 10.31 -0.98
C TYR A 71 -0.80 9.50 0.29
N LEU A 72 0.22 8.76 0.75
CA LEU A 72 0.13 7.92 1.94
C LEU A 72 -0.20 8.70 3.20
N LYS A 73 0.26 9.95 3.34
CA LYS A 73 -0.05 10.83 4.48
C LYS A 73 -1.55 10.99 4.74
N ASN A 74 -2.36 10.89 3.68
CA ASN A 74 -3.81 11.06 3.73
C ASN A 74 -4.57 9.74 3.62
N CYS A 75 -3.85 8.60 3.52
CA CYS A 75 -4.46 7.29 3.40
C CYS A 75 -4.59 6.62 4.76
N LYS A 76 -5.79 6.15 5.07
CA LYS A 76 -6.04 5.35 6.29
C LYS A 76 -5.45 3.95 6.19
N SER A 77 -5.59 3.33 5.02
CA SER A 77 -5.15 1.96 4.76
C SER A 77 -4.50 1.87 3.40
N VAL A 78 -3.53 0.99 3.28
CA VAL A 78 -2.83 0.72 2.04
C VAL A 78 -2.74 -0.79 1.79
N PHE A 79 -2.98 -1.19 0.55
CA PHE A 79 -2.70 -2.53 0.08
C PHE A 79 -1.37 -2.54 -0.68
N ILE A 80 -0.44 -3.36 -0.23
CA ILE A 80 0.87 -3.52 -0.87
C ILE A 80 0.81 -4.61 -1.94
N GLY A 81 1.00 -4.21 -3.18
CA GLY A 81 0.92 -5.07 -4.36
C GLY A 81 1.99 -6.15 -4.44
N LYS A 82 1.93 -7.00 -5.48
CA LYS A 82 2.77 -8.19 -5.72
C LYS A 82 2.72 -9.28 -4.65
N SER A 83 1.91 -9.15 -3.63
CA SER A 83 1.86 -10.03 -2.48
C SER A 83 0.75 -11.09 -2.55
N VAL A 84 -0.18 -11.00 -3.52
CA VAL A 84 -1.29 -11.95 -3.72
C VAL A 84 -1.12 -12.85 -4.95
N ILE A 85 -0.06 -12.67 -5.71
CA ILE A 85 0.17 -13.39 -6.97
C ILE A 85 1.09 -14.58 -6.69
N LYS A 86 0.56 -15.80 -6.73
CA LYS A 86 1.31 -17.04 -6.45
C LYS A 86 2.57 -17.19 -7.31
N LYS A 87 2.52 -16.83 -8.58
CA LYS A 87 3.68 -16.87 -9.48
C LYS A 87 4.86 -16.01 -9.00
N LEU A 88 4.63 -15.08 -8.08
CA LEU A 88 5.64 -14.17 -7.51
C LEU A 88 6.02 -14.56 -6.08
N GLU A 89 5.73 -15.77 -5.60
CA GLU A 89 5.97 -16.16 -4.21
C GLU A 89 7.43 -16.01 -3.76
N LYS A 90 8.39 -16.26 -4.67
CA LYS A 90 9.85 -16.17 -4.40
C LYS A 90 10.44 -14.77 -4.61
N VAL A 91 9.67 -13.83 -5.15
CA VAL A 91 10.08 -12.44 -5.42
C VAL A 91 8.99 -11.44 -5.02
N GLY A 92 7.98 -11.89 -4.31
CA GLY A 92 6.80 -11.12 -3.97
C GLY A 92 7.02 -10.11 -2.85
N GLY A 93 6.04 -9.22 -2.73
CA GLY A 93 6.03 -8.14 -1.77
C GLY A 93 6.81 -6.92 -2.25
N GLN A 94 6.32 -5.76 -1.82
CA GLN A 94 7.00 -4.48 -1.96
C GLN A 94 7.29 -3.94 -0.56
N ASN A 95 8.16 -2.92 -0.48
CA ASN A 95 8.58 -2.32 0.78
C ASN A 95 7.39 -1.67 1.50
N PRO A 96 7.01 -2.15 2.70
CA PRO A 96 5.90 -1.58 3.46
C PRO A 96 6.32 -0.47 4.44
N ILE A 97 7.62 -0.20 4.57
CA ILE A 97 8.18 0.63 5.65
C ILE A 97 7.66 2.06 5.55
N GLU A 98 7.63 2.64 4.36
CA GLU A 98 7.17 4.02 4.17
C GLU A 98 5.72 4.20 4.61
N ALA A 99 4.83 3.30 4.21
CA ALA A 99 3.44 3.31 4.62
C ALA A 99 3.28 3.15 6.15
N ALA A 100 4.08 2.28 6.75
CA ALA A 100 4.07 2.07 8.20
C ALA A 100 4.55 3.30 8.98
N LYS A 101 5.61 3.99 8.51
CA LYS A 101 6.12 5.23 9.11
C LYS A 101 5.10 6.37 9.04
N LEU A 102 4.24 6.37 8.05
CA LEU A 102 3.15 7.35 7.88
C LEU A 102 1.86 6.94 8.61
N GLY A 103 1.89 5.87 9.40
CA GLY A 103 0.78 5.44 10.23
C GLY A 103 -0.33 4.69 9.50
N CYS A 104 -0.14 4.32 8.23
CA CYS A 104 -1.13 3.56 7.49
C CYS A 104 -1.31 2.15 8.05
N LYS A 105 -2.53 1.65 8.11
CA LYS A 105 -2.81 0.23 8.24
C LYS A 105 -2.43 -0.47 6.94
N ILE A 106 -1.63 -1.52 7.02
CA ILE A 106 -1.10 -2.22 5.85
C ILE A 106 -1.86 -3.53 5.63
N TYR A 107 -2.25 -3.76 4.39
CA TYR A 107 -2.76 -5.05 3.92
C TYR A 107 -1.82 -5.63 2.88
N ASN A 108 -1.52 -6.91 3.02
CA ASN A 108 -0.64 -7.64 2.12
C ASN A 108 -1.15 -9.07 1.90
N GLY A 109 -0.84 -9.65 0.76
CA GLY A 109 -1.04 -11.08 0.53
C GLY A 109 0.02 -11.93 1.24
N PRO A 110 -0.05 -13.27 1.11
CA PRO A 110 0.89 -14.19 1.76
C PRO A 110 2.30 -14.17 1.16
N TYR A 111 2.47 -13.66 -0.06
CA TYR A 111 3.73 -13.72 -0.79
C TYR A 111 4.57 -12.45 -0.58
N VAL A 112 5.38 -12.44 0.49
CA VAL A 112 6.17 -11.27 0.92
C VAL A 112 7.66 -11.62 1.11
N TYR A 113 8.17 -12.51 0.28
CA TYR A 113 9.51 -13.10 0.39
C TYR A 113 10.61 -12.07 0.64
N ASN A 114 10.66 -11.00 -0.16
CA ASN A 114 11.71 -9.97 -0.07
C ASN A 114 11.68 -9.15 1.23
N PHE A 115 10.58 -9.21 2.00
CA PHE A 115 10.37 -8.41 3.21
C PHE A 115 9.79 -9.25 4.36
N LYS A 116 10.06 -10.56 4.36
CA LYS A 116 9.47 -11.52 5.31
C LYS A 116 9.62 -11.10 6.76
N GLU A 117 10.81 -10.69 7.18
CA GLU A 117 11.09 -10.27 8.57
C GLU A 117 10.32 -9.00 8.94
N ILE A 118 10.28 -8.02 8.03
CA ILE A 118 9.56 -6.76 8.24
C ILE A 118 8.05 -7.02 8.38
N TYR A 119 7.47 -7.87 7.53
CA TYR A 119 6.05 -8.22 7.66
C TYR A 119 5.76 -9.03 8.92
N ALA A 120 6.67 -9.90 9.36
CA ALA A 120 6.55 -10.62 10.63
C ALA A 120 6.51 -9.62 11.82
N LEU A 121 7.41 -8.64 11.85
CA LEU A 121 7.41 -7.56 12.84
C LEU A 121 6.10 -6.75 12.78
N PHE A 122 5.67 -6.34 11.60
CA PHE A 122 4.45 -5.53 11.43
C PHE A 122 3.19 -6.28 11.82
N LYS A 123 3.14 -7.59 11.58
CA LYS A 123 2.05 -8.44 12.06
C LYS A 123 2.00 -8.50 13.59
N LYS A 124 3.17 -8.70 14.26
CA LYS A 124 3.29 -8.68 15.73
C LYS A 124 2.82 -7.34 16.31
N LEU A 125 3.16 -6.23 15.68
CA LEU A 125 2.75 -4.89 16.08
C LEU A 125 1.30 -4.53 15.67
N LYS A 126 0.57 -5.43 15.00
CA LYS A 126 -0.76 -5.18 14.45
C LYS A 126 -0.81 -3.96 13.51
N ILE A 127 0.26 -3.74 12.75
CA ILE A 127 0.38 -2.70 11.71
C ILE A 127 -0.03 -3.29 10.36
N SER A 128 0.37 -4.55 10.08
CA SER A 128 -0.02 -5.24 8.86
C SER A 128 -0.96 -6.41 9.14
N GLU A 129 -1.74 -6.74 8.12
CA GLU A 129 -2.66 -7.85 8.13
C GLU A 129 -2.64 -8.58 6.78
N THR A 130 -2.54 -9.91 6.83
CA THR A 130 -2.53 -10.73 5.61
C THR A 130 -3.94 -10.93 5.09
N ILE A 131 -4.09 -10.81 3.79
CA ILE A 131 -5.34 -11.06 3.04
C ILE A 131 -5.08 -12.08 1.94
N PHE A 132 -6.10 -12.82 1.55
CA PHE A 132 -5.97 -13.91 0.58
C PHE A 132 -6.66 -13.62 -0.76
N ASN A 133 -7.68 -12.78 -0.76
CA ASN A 133 -8.42 -12.42 -1.96
C ASN A 133 -9.06 -11.02 -1.82
N TYR A 134 -9.68 -10.55 -2.92
CA TYR A 134 -10.28 -9.21 -2.94
C TYR A 134 -11.52 -9.10 -2.03
N ASN A 135 -12.22 -10.20 -1.74
CA ASN A 135 -13.36 -10.21 -0.82
C ASN A 135 -12.89 -10.00 0.62
N ASP A 136 -11.85 -10.73 1.01
CA ASP A 136 -11.23 -10.60 2.33
C ASP A 136 -10.73 -9.15 2.56
N LEU A 137 -9.98 -8.60 1.62
CA LEU A 137 -9.52 -7.21 1.69
C LEU A 137 -10.69 -6.23 1.78
N SER A 138 -11.73 -6.41 0.97
CA SER A 138 -12.89 -5.53 0.97
C SER A 138 -13.60 -5.51 2.33
N ASN A 139 -13.82 -6.69 2.91
CA ASN A 139 -14.50 -6.81 4.21
C ASN A 139 -13.69 -6.12 5.32
N LYS A 140 -12.36 -6.32 5.34
CA LYS A 140 -11.47 -5.70 6.32
C LYS A 140 -11.43 -4.17 6.16
N LEU A 141 -11.35 -3.67 4.93
CA LEU A 141 -11.38 -2.24 4.65
C LEU A 141 -12.72 -1.60 5.04
N ILE A 142 -13.84 -2.28 4.81
CA ILE A 142 -15.16 -1.81 5.24
C ILE A 142 -15.22 -1.62 6.76
N ILE A 143 -14.63 -2.54 7.53
CA ILE A 143 -14.54 -2.44 8.98
C ILE A 143 -13.59 -1.30 9.39
N ASP A 144 -12.45 -1.16 8.74
CA ASP A 144 -11.49 -0.11 9.07
C ASP A 144 -12.03 1.29 8.74
N LEU A 145 -12.74 1.44 7.63
CA LEU A 145 -13.33 2.71 7.23
C LEU A 145 -14.41 3.21 8.20
N SER A 146 -15.09 2.29 8.91
CA SER A 146 -16.08 2.68 9.93
C SER A 146 -15.46 3.18 11.24
N LYS A 147 -14.15 2.96 11.46
CA LYS A 147 -13.45 3.36 12.68
C LYS A 147 -12.78 4.72 12.50
N PRO A 148 -12.61 5.53 13.56
CA PRO A 148 -11.82 6.75 13.47
C PRO A 148 -10.36 6.44 13.09
N ASN A 149 -9.74 7.38 12.39
CA ASN A 149 -8.31 7.25 12.08
C ASN A 149 -7.49 7.55 13.33
N LYS A 150 -6.84 6.54 13.91
CA LYS A 150 -5.96 6.70 15.07
C LYS A 150 -4.53 6.37 14.66
N VAL A 151 -3.72 7.39 14.49
CA VAL A 151 -2.27 7.22 14.33
C VAL A 151 -1.68 6.81 15.68
N ASN A 152 -0.92 5.72 15.70
CA ASN A 152 -0.29 5.24 16.92
C ASN A 152 1.22 5.57 16.88
N ASN A 153 1.59 6.68 17.50
CA ASN A 153 2.98 7.18 17.53
C ASN A 153 3.94 6.16 18.17
N ASN A 154 3.51 5.38 19.16
CA ASN A 154 4.37 4.36 19.77
C ASN A 154 4.80 3.30 18.74
N LYS A 155 3.89 2.89 17.85
CA LYS A 155 4.23 1.94 16.78
C LYS A 155 5.20 2.55 15.78
N ILE A 156 5.03 3.81 15.43
CA ILE A 156 5.92 4.55 14.53
C ILE A 156 7.33 4.64 15.15
N ASN A 157 7.42 4.93 16.43
CA ASN A 157 8.70 4.98 17.15
C ASN A 157 9.42 3.61 17.15
N VAL A 158 8.68 2.50 17.33
CA VAL A 158 9.26 1.15 17.24
C VAL A 158 9.84 0.90 15.85
N ILE A 159 9.14 1.30 14.79
CA ILE A 159 9.62 1.14 13.40
C ILE A 159 10.89 1.96 13.18
N ASN A 160 10.91 3.22 13.64
CA ASN A 160 12.07 4.09 13.48
C ASN A 160 13.29 3.55 14.23
N ASN A 161 13.11 3.05 15.45
CA ASN A 161 14.17 2.46 16.26
C ASN A 161 14.71 1.19 15.62
N TYR A 162 13.84 0.36 15.07
CA TYR A 162 14.25 -0.84 14.33
C TYR A 162 15.08 -0.48 13.10
N GLY A 163 14.67 0.55 12.34
CA GLY A 163 15.46 1.05 11.21
C GLY A 163 16.83 1.58 11.60
N LYS A 164 16.93 2.34 12.70
CA LYS A 164 18.21 2.81 13.26
C LYS A 164 19.12 1.64 13.63
N LYS A 165 18.59 0.64 14.32
CA LYS A 165 19.36 -0.57 14.70
C LYS A 165 19.93 -1.32 13.48
N ILE A 166 19.15 -1.49 12.42
CA ILE A 166 19.63 -2.10 11.17
C ILE A 166 20.76 -1.27 10.57
N LEU A 167 20.61 0.06 10.48
CA LEU A 167 21.62 0.95 9.94
C LEU A 167 22.93 0.85 10.72
N THR A 168 22.88 0.92 12.06
CA THR A 168 24.04 0.79 12.93
C THR A 168 24.74 -0.57 12.74
N ASN A 169 23.97 -1.67 12.70
CA ASN A 169 24.54 -3.00 12.50
C ASN A 169 25.23 -3.12 11.14
N THR A 170 24.59 -2.60 10.08
CA THR A 170 25.17 -2.59 8.73
C THR A 170 26.46 -1.77 8.68
N TYR A 171 26.46 -0.59 9.26
CA TYR A 171 27.63 0.28 9.34
C TYR A 171 28.80 -0.42 10.08
N ASN A 172 28.53 -1.01 11.26
CA ASN A 172 29.53 -1.74 12.02
C ASN A 172 30.07 -2.98 11.28
N SER A 173 29.24 -3.63 10.48
CA SER A 173 29.68 -4.75 9.64
C SER A 173 30.59 -4.30 8.51
N LEU A 174 30.28 -3.17 7.87
CA LEU A 174 31.13 -2.58 6.83
C LEU A 174 32.49 -2.16 7.37
N LEU A 175 32.54 -1.53 8.56
CA LEU A 175 33.81 -1.17 9.20
C LEU A 175 34.72 -2.38 9.47
N LYS A 176 34.15 -3.51 9.87
CA LYS A 176 34.91 -4.76 10.10
C LYS A 176 35.52 -5.38 8.84
N VAL A 177 35.01 -5.03 7.67
CA VAL A 177 35.51 -5.54 6.37
C VAL A 177 36.49 -4.54 5.75
N ALA A 178 36.39 -3.27 6.11
CA ALA A 178 37.22 -2.18 5.55
C ALA A 178 38.53 -1.99 6.30
N PHE A 179 38.66 -2.56 7.48
CA PHE A 179 39.85 -2.54 8.35
C PHE A 179 40.16 -3.92 8.91
#